data_4c410647f8fac45debcadecce074d863
#
_entry.id   4c410647f8fac45debcadecce074d863
#
_cell.length_a   1.000
_cell.length_b   1.000
_cell.length_c   1.000
_cell.angle_alpha   90.00
_cell.angle_beta   90.00
_cell.angle_gamma   90.00
#
_symmetry.space_group_name_H-M   'P 1'
#
loop_
_entity.id
_entity.type
_entity.pdbx_description
1 polymer ?
#
loop_
_entity_poly.entity_id
_entity_poly.type
_entity_poly.pdbx_seq_one_letter_code
_entity_poly.pdbx_strand_id
1 'polypeptide(L)'
;MQPSPAELAKLYRLCIQSVGHVTNFCGFLLFRASFMTKTVPCGNELHKFLIWDTAGQERFHSLAPMYYRGSAAAVIVYDITKQDSFHTLKKWVKELKEHGPENIVMAIAGNKCDLSDIREVPMKDAKEYADSIGAIVVETSAKNAVNIEELFQGISRQIPPLDPHENSNNGAIKLGKQTSQMGRRCC
;
A
#
# COMPACT_ATOMS: atom_id res chain seq x y z
N MET A 1 -27.66 -21.80 1.32
CA MET A 1 -27.46 -20.36 1.06
C MET A 1 -25.99 -20.19 0.78
N GLN A 2 -25.61 -19.88 -0.45
CA GLN A 2 -24.22 -19.52 -0.73
C GLN A 2 -23.99 -18.09 -0.18
N PRO A 3 -22.87 -17.84 0.53
CA PRO A 3 -22.56 -16.49 1.00
C PRO A 3 -22.44 -15.53 -0.18
N SER A 4 -22.93 -14.31 0.00
CA SER A 4 -22.83 -13.27 -1.03
C SER A 4 -21.35 -12.93 -1.30
N PRO A 5 -20.98 -12.52 -2.52
CA PRO A 5 -19.58 -12.16 -2.85
C PRO A 5 -18.95 -11.11 -1.92
N ALA A 6 -19.77 -10.33 -1.21
CA ALA A 6 -19.32 -9.32 -0.26
C ALA A 6 -18.80 -9.91 1.08
N GLU A 7 -19.17 -11.14 1.42
CA GLU A 7 -18.77 -11.80 2.68
C GLU A 7 -17.42 -12.53 2.59
N LEU A 8 -16.89 -12.72 1.39
CA LEU A 8 -15.62 -13.41 1.12
C LEU A 8 -14.42 -12.48 0.85
N ALA A 9 -14.57 -11.18 1.04
CA ALA A 9 -13.48 -10.24 0.82
C ALA A 9 -12.50 -10.25 1.99
N LYS A 10 -11.26 -10.71 1.74
CA LYS A 10 -10.17 -10.59 2.71
C LYS A 10 -9.65 -9.16 2.73
N LEU A 11 -9.50 -8.59 3.92
CA LEU A 11 -9.11 -7.21 4.14
C LEU A 11 -7.62 -7.11 4.43
N TYR A 12 -6.88 -6.36 3.60
CA TYR A 12 -5.44 -6.15 3.74
C TYR A 12 -5.10 -4.66 3.87
N ARG A 13 -4.15 -4.34 4.72
CA ARG A 13 -3.56 -3.01 4.76
C ARG A 13 -2.47 -2.88 3.72
N LEU A 14 -2.46 -1.76 2.99
CA LEU A 14 -1.45 -1.40 2.01
C LEU A 14 -0.94 0.01 2.31
N CYS A 15 0.37 0.15 2.44
CA CYS A 15 1.04 1.44 2.51
C CYS A 15 1.57 1.81 1.12
N ILE A 16 1.27 3.02 0.66
CA ILE A 16 1.88 3.59 -0.56
C ILE A 16 2.77 4.75 -0.15
N GLN A 17 4.03 4.70 -0.54
CA GLN A 17 5.01 5.75 -0.32
C GLN A 17 5.41 6.36 -1.66
N SER A 18 4.92 7.55 -1.94
CA SER A 18 5.35 8.33 -3.11
C SER A 18 6.63 9.10 -2.81
N VAL A 19 7.66 8.96 -3.62
CA VAL A 19 8.98 9.57 -3.42
C VAL A 19 9.18 10.74 -4.38
N GLY A 20 9.55 11.88 -3.85
CA GLY A 20 9.68 13.11 -4.64
C GLY A 20 8.32 13.76 -4.93
N HIS A 21 8.28 14.64 -5.95
CA HIS A 21 7.03 15.29 -6.39
C HIS A 21 6.17 14.35 -7.26
N VAL A 22 6.03 13.08 -6.89
CA VAL A 22 5.06 12.18 -7.53
C VAL A 22 3.69 12.49 -6.97
N THR A 23 3.13 13.62 -7.39
CA THR A 23 1.75 13.97 -7.07
C THR A 23 0.82 13.07 -7.88
N ASN A 24 -0.15 12.47 -7.22
CA ASN A 24 -1.31 11.79 -7.81
C ASN A 24 -1.12 10.35 -8.30
N PHE A 25 -0.50 9.46 -7.54
CA PHE A 25 -0.66 8.03 -7.82
C PHE A 25 -2.12 7.57 -7.63
N CYS A 26 -2.87 8.23 -6.77
CA CYS A 26 -4.27 7.92 -6.45
C CYS A 26 -5.28 9.03 -6.79
N GLY A 27 -4.90 10.04 -7.57
CA GLY A 27 -5.86 10.98 -8.20
C GLY A 27 -6.56 11.97 -7.29
N PHE A 28 -6.12 12.20 -6.03
CA PHE A 28 -6.72 13.23 -5.18
C PHE A 28 -5.69 14.07 -4.41
N LEU A 29 -6.00 15.34 -4.37
CA LEU A 29 -5.23 16.48 -3.90
C LEU A 29 -5.00 16.52 -2.38
N LEU A 30 -3.79 17.01 -2.01
CA LEU A 30 -3.51 17.90 -0.88
C LEU A 30 -3.55 17.35 0.57
N PHE A 31 -2.36 17.30 1.17
CA PHE A 31 -2.09 17.53 2.60
C PHE A 31 -2.72 16.61 3.66
N ARG A 32 -3.04 15.35 3.34
CA ARG A 32 -3.38 14.35 4.36
C ARG A 32 -3.08 12.96 3.83
N ALA A 33 -2.67 12.04 4.71
CA ALA A 33 -2.70 10.62 4.40
C ALA A 33 -4.11 10.30 3.87
N SER A 34 -4.22 9.97 2.60
CA SER A 34 -5.49 9.68 1.95
C SER A 34 -5.82 8.22 2.18
N PHE A 35 -6.98 7.97 2.75
CA PHE A 35 -7.48 6.61 2.94
C PHE A 35 -8.36 6.21 1.75
N MET A 36 -7.96 5.18 1.05
CA MET A 36 -8.68 4.66 -0.10
C MET A 36 -8.88 3.15 0.00
N THR A 37 -9.82 2.62 -0.76
CA THR A 37 -10.04 1.19 -0.87
C THR A 37 -10.00 0.73 -2.32
N LYS A 38 -9.38 -0.42 -2.57
CA LYS A 38 -9.41 -1.11 -3.87
C LYS A 38 -9.67 -2.58 -3.65
N THR A 39 -10.59 -3.14 -4.42
CA THR A 39 -10.86 -4.59 -4.41
C THR A 39 -10.27 -5.21 -5.67
N VAL A 40 -9.54 -6.31 -5.49
CA VAL A 40 -8.82 -7.02 -6.56
C VAL A 40 -9.22 -8.49 -6.50
N PRO A 41 -9.64 -9.10 -7.62
CA PRO A 41 -9.86 -10.53 -7.67
C PRO A 41 -8.51 -11.29 -7.63
N CYS A 42 -8.43 -12.33 -6.81
CA CYS A 42 -7.27 -13.20 -6.71
C CYS A 42 -7.72 -14.67 -6.63
N GLY A 43 -7.70 -15.37 -7.76
CA GLY A 43 -8.28 -16.70 -7.85
C GLY A 43 -9.78 -16.68 -7.56
N ASN A 44 -10.20 -17.45 -6.57
CA ASN A 44 -11.61 -17.53 -6.13
C ASN A 44 -11.93 -16.56 -4.97
N GLU A 45 -11.01 -15.68 -4.61
CA GLU A 45 -11.16 -14.75 -3.48
C GLU A 45 -11.13 -13.30 -3.96
N LEU A 46 -11.67 -12.43 -3.13
CA LEU A 46 -11.59 -10.97 -3.31
C LEU A 46 -10.65 -10.40 -2.24
N HIS A 47 -9.60 -9.73 -2.66
CA HIS A 47 -8.70 -9.00 -1.78
C HIS A 47 -9.10 -7.54 -1.75
N LYS A 48 -9.51 -7.03 -0.59
CA LYS A 48 -9.85 -5.63 -0.37
C LYS A 48 -8.69 -4.93 0.31
N PHE A 49 -8.04 -4.03 -0.40
CA PHE A 49 -6.95 -3.22 0.12
C PHE A 49 -7.48 -1.95 0.79
N LEU A 50 -7.01 -1.70 2.01
CA LEU A 50 -7.12 -0.42 2.69
C LEU A 50 -5.81 0.32 2.44
N ILE A 51 -5.84 1.32 1.59
CA ILE A 51 -4.66 2.01 1.10
C ILE A 51 -4.40 3.26 1.94
N TRP A 52 -3.20 3.34 2.49
CA TRP A 52 -2.67 4.53 3.14
C TRP A 52 -1.64 5.17 2.19
N ASP A 53 -2.03 6.22 1.49
CA ASP A 53 -1.13 7.00 0.64
C ASP A 53 -0.45 8.06 1.51
N THR A 54 0.85 7.91 1.70
CA THR A 54 1.67 8.84 2.44
C THR A 54 2.33 9.80 1.45
N ALA A 55 2.10 11.08 1.63
CA ALA A 55 2.83 12.09 0.86
C ALA A 55 4.33 11.94 1.10
N GLY A 56 5.12 11.82 0.02
CA GLY A 56 6.58 11.58 0.04
C GLY A 56 7.41 12.71 0.61
N GLN A 57 6.86 13.49 1.52
CA GLN A 57 7.56 14.60 2.16
C GLN A 57 8.41 14.05 3.31
N GLU A 58 9.70 14.19 3.18
CA GLU A 58 10.71 13.88 4.21
C GLU A 58 10.39 14.45 5.60
N ARG A 59 9.62 15.53 5.65
CA ARG A 59 9.14 16.15 6.90
C ARG A 59 8.27 15.22 7.76
N PHE A 60 7.70 14.19 7.18
CA PHE A 60 6.83 13.22 7.88
C PHE A 60 7.49 11.86 8.08
N HIS A 61 8.81 11.76 7.90
CA HIS A 61 9.57 10.52 8.08
C HIS A 61 9.33 9.88 9.45
N SER A 62 9.20 10.69 10.50
CA SER A 62 8.91 10.19 11.85
C SER A 62 7.54 9.53 12.01
N LEU A 63 6.61 9.76 11.08
CA LEU A 63 5.28 9.16 11.07
C LEU A 63 5.20 7.89 10.21
N ALA A 64 6.23 7.62 9.40
CA ALA A 64 6.28 6.47 8.51
C ALA A 64 5.97 5.14 9.22
N PRO A 65 6.51 4.86 10.42
CA PRO A 65 6.21 3.63 11.14
C PRO A 65 4.72 3.40 11.43
N MET A 66 3.93 4.48 11.57
CA MET A 66 2.49 4.36 11.80
C MET A 66 1.74 3.85 10.55
N TYR A 67 2.28 4.12 9.36
CA TYR A 67 1.63 3.77 8.09
C TYR A 67 1.93 2.34 7.67
N TYR A 68 3.19 1.88 7.79
CA TYR A 68 3.53 0.52 7.39
C TYR A 68 3.32 -0.53 8.48
N ARG A 69 3.19 -0.14 9.74
CA ARG A 69 2.95 -1.07 10.85
C ARG A 69 1.63 -1.80 10.66
N GLY A 70 1.69 -3.13 10.58
CA GLY A 70 0.54 -3.99 10.32
C GLY A 70 0.04 -3.93 8.87
N SER A 71 0.82 -3.38 7.93
CA SER A 71 0.53 -3.49 6.51
C SER A 71 0.98 -4.84 5.97
N ALA A 72 0.15 -5.47 5.13
CA ALA A 72 0.47 -6.71 4.44
C ALA A 72 1.39 -6.46 3.23
N ALA A 73 1.31 -5.27 2.66
CA ALA A 73 2.15 -4.87 1.55
C ALA A 73 2.51 -3.39 1.61
N ALA A 74 3.61 -3.03 0.94
CA ALA A 74 4.04 -1.65 0.73
C ALA A 74 4.39 -1.43 -0.74
N VAL A 75 3.91 -0.33 -1.30
CA VAL A 75 4.26 0.14 -2.64
C VAL A 75 5.12 1.38 -2.51
N ILE A 76 6.32 1.36 -3.08
CA ILE A 76 7.20 2.52 -3.13
C ILE A 76 7.22 3.02 -4.56
N VAL A 77 6.77 4.27 -4.75
CA VAL A 77 6.56 4.87 -6.07
C VAL A 77 7.67 5.87 -6.35
N TYR A 78 8.39 5.71 -7.46
CA TYR A 78 9.36 6.67 -7.97
C TYR A 78 8.94 7.23 -9.32
N ASP A 79 9.55 8.32 -9.74
CA ASP A 79 9.37 8.98 -11.03
C ASP A 79 10.47 8.53 -11.99
N ILE A 80 10.11 7.87 -13.10
CA ILE A 80 11.11 7.38 -14.08
C ILE A 80 11.91 8.51 -14.73
N THR A 81 11.41 9.75 -14.66
CA THR A 81 12.05 10.94 -15.22
C THR A 81 12.97 11.66 -14.24
N LYS A 82 13.20 11.07 -13.02
CA LYS A 82 14.01 11.69 -11.96
C LYS A 82 14.85 10.65 -11.23
N GLN A 83 16.14 10.65 -11.51
CA GLN A 83 17.10 9.74 -10.85
C GLN A 83 17.12 9.90 -9.32
N ASP A 84 16.96 11.12 -8.81
CA ASP A 84 16.92 11.39 -7.37
C ASP A 84 15.77 10.70 -6.66
N SER A 85 14.62 10.54 -7.34
CA SER A 85 13.48 9.81 -6.79
C SER A 85 13.81 8.33 -6.60
N PHE A 86 14.58 7.74 -7.52
CA PHE A 86 15.02 6.35 -7.39
C PHE A 86 16.05 6.17 -6.27
N HIS A 87 16.94 7.14 -6.05
CA HIS A 87 17.83 7.13 -4.88
C HIS A 87 17.06 7.22 -3.57
N THR A 88 16.05 8.07 -3.51
CA THR A 88 15.19 8.21 -2.33
C THR A 88 14.38 6.95 -2.07
N LEU A 89 13.89 6.26 -3.12
CA LEU A 89 13.24 4.95 -3.00
C LEU A 89 14.13 3.95 -2.26
N LYS A 90 15.42 3.87 -2.58
CA LYS A 90 16.36 2.95 -1.92
C LYS A 90 16.47 3.22 -0.41
N LYS A 91 16.40 4.48 0.01
CA LYS A 91 16.37 4.84 1.44
C LYS A 91 15.10 4.33 2.12
N TRP A 92 13.94 4.48 1.47
CA TRP A 92 12.66 3.98 1.98
C TRP A 92 12.60 2.46 2.06
N VAL A 93 13.15 1.76 1.08
CA VAL A 93 13.27 0.29 1.13
C VAL A 93 14.11 -0.15 2.33
N LYS A 94 15.23 0.53 2.59
CA LYS A 94 16.07 0.25 3.76
C LYS A 94 15.29 0.44 5.06
N GLU A 95 14.64 1.58 5.21
CA GLU A 95 13.78 1.90 6.37
C GLU A 95 12.70 0.83 6.59
N LEU A 96 12.04 0.42 5.52
CA LEU A 96 10.99 -0.59 5.58
C LEU A 96 11.52 -1.97 5.96
N LYS A 97 12.75 -2.34 5.52
CA LYS A 97 13.40 -3.59 5.91
C LYS A 97 13.86 -3.60 7.37
N GLU A 98 14.27 -2.43 7.90
CA GLU A 98 14.77 -2.31 9.27
C GLU A 98 13.64 -2.22 10.30
N HIS A 99 12.49 -1.62 9.94
CA HIS A 99 11.45 -1.27 10.90
C HIS A 99 10.05 -1.78 10.53
N GLY A 100 9.88 -2.29 9.32
CA GLY A 100 8.61 -2.84 8.83
C GLY A 100 8.31 -4.25 9.31
N PRO A 101 7.12 -4.78 8.99
CA PRO A 101 6.79 -6.19 9.21
C PRO A 101 7.72 -7.11 8.42
N GLU A 102 8.17 -8.21 9.04
CA GLU A 102 9.09 -9.17 8.43
C GLU A 102 8.57 -9.76 7.10
N ASN A 103 7.27 -10.00 7.01
CA ASN A 103 6.62 -10.65 5.86
C ASN A 103 5.92 -9.65 4.93
N ILE A 104 6.30 -8.36 4.98
CA ILE A 104 5.67 -7.35 4.13
C ILE A 104 6.01 -7.59 2.66
N VAL A 105 4.98 -7.69 1.82
CA VAL A 105 5.16 -7.76 0.37
C VAL A 105 5.58 -6.40 -0.16
N MET A 106 6.75 -6.32 -0.80
CA MET A 106 7.24 -5.07 -1.37
C MET A 106 6.99 -4.99 -2.86
N ALA A 107 6.49 -3.85 -3.31
CA ALA A 107 6.36 -3.53 -4.72
C ALA A 107 6.99 -2.16 -5.04
N ILE A 108 7.64 -2.07 -6.17
CA ILE A 108 8.22 -0.85 -6.72
C ILE A 108 7.41 -0.44 -7.94
N ALA A 109 6.91 0.79 -7.95
CA ALA A 109 6.17 1.35 -9.07
C ALA A 109 6.97 2.50 -9.72
N GLY A 110 7.45 2.29 -10.94
CA GLY A 110 8.05 3.33 -11.76
C GLY A 110 6.96 4.16 -12.43
N ASN A 111 6.55 5.25 -11.80
CA ASN A 111 5.46 6.08 -12.32
C ASN A 111 5.91 7.02 -13.42
N LYS A 112 4.93 7.52 -14.18
CA LYS A 112 5.06 8.40 -15.35
C LYS A 112 5.69 7.69 -16.55
N CYS A 113 5.41 6.40 -16.76
CA CYS A 113 5.87 5.67 -17.94
C CYS A 113 5.38 6.26 -19.28
N ASP A 114 4.37 7.14 -19.21
CA ASP A 114 3.90 7.95 -20.33
C ASP A 114 4.90 9.03 -20.78
N LEU A 115 5.94 9.30 -19.98
CA LEU A 115 7.01 10.26 -20.27
C LEU A 115 8.34 9.55 -20.58
N SER A 116 8.30 8.43 -21.32
CA SER A 116 9.47 7.61 -21.65
C SER A 116 10.58 8.40 -22.39
N ASP A 117 10.22 9.45 -23.12
CA ASP A 117 11.15 10.25 -23.92
C ASP A 117 12.15 11.04 -23.07
N ILE A 118 11.77 11.35 -21.82
CA ILE A 118 12.62 12.06 -20.87
C ILE A 118 13.00 11.21 -19.67
N ARG A 119 13.06 9.90 -19.87
CA ARG A 119 13.45 8.92 -18.86
C ARG A 119 14.89 9.13 -18.39
N GLU A 120 15.08 9.15 -17.08
CA GLU A 120 16.40 9.14 -16.44
C GLU A 120 16.73 7.80 -15.78
N VAL A 121 15.71 7.04 -15.34
CA VAL A 121 15.90 5.75 -14.68
C VAL A 121 15.62 4.61 -15.66
N PRO A 122 16.66 3.84 -16.08
CA PRO A 122 16.45 2.68 -16.93
C PRO A 122 15.62 1.60 -16.24
N MET A 123 14.70 0.96 -16.96
CA MET A 123 13.92 -0.15 -16.42
C MET A 123 14.80 -1.31 -15.96
N LYS A 124 15.93 -1.53 -16.63
CA LYS A 124 16.92 -2.54 -16.24
C LYS A 124 17.41 -2.34 -14.80
N ASP A 125 17.79 -1.12 -14.45
CA ASP A 125 18.33 -0.79 -13.12
C ASP A 125 17.26 -0.96 -12.02
N ALA A 126 16.03 -0.57 -12.33
CA ALA A 126 14.89 -0.76 -11.43
C ALA A 126 14.60 -2.24 -11.21
N LYS A 127 14.66 -3.06 -12.27
CA LYS A 127 14.45 -4.50 -12.21
C LYS A 127 15.55 -5.20 -11.43
N GLU A 128 16.81 -4.92 -11.71
CA GLU A 128 17.96 -5.49 -10.99
C GLU A 128 17.87 -5.17 -9.49
N TYR A 129 17.49 -3.93 -9.15
CA TYR A 129 17.31 -3.56 -7.77
C TYR A 129 16.13 -4.29 -7.11
N ALA A 130 14.97 -4.36 -7.79
CA ALA A 130 13.79 -5.07 -7.29
C ALA A 130 14.10 -6.56 -7.04
N ASP A 131 14.77 -7.22 -7.98
CA ASP A 131 15.19 -8.62 -7.85
C ASP A 131 16.13 -8.81 -6.65
N SER A 132 17.06 -7.88 -6.40
CA SER A 132 17.98 -7.94 -5.27
C SER A 132 17.32 -7.87 -3.89
N ILE A 133 16.13 -7.33 -3.83
CA ILE A 133 15.38 -7.15 -2.58
C ILE A 133 14.14 -8.04 -2.48
N GLY A 134 13.84 -8.83 -3.52
CA GLY A 134 12.66 -9.69 -3.60
C GLY A 134 11.35 -8.91 -3.77
N ALA A 135 11.41 -7.77 -4.45
CA ALA A 135 10.24 -6.91 -4.68
C ALA A 135 9.66 -7.11 -6.08
N ILE A 136 8.35 -6.87 -6.22
CA ILE A 136 7.69 -6.72 -7.50
C ILE A 136 8.10 -5.38 -8.10
N VAL A 137 8.33 -5.31 -9.43
CA VAL A 137 8.53 -4.05 -10.13
C VAL A 137 7.56 -3.93 -11.30
N VAL A 138 6.87 -2.79 -11.37
CA VAL A 138 5.93 -2.47 -12.46
C VAL A 138 6.09 -1.01 -12.84
N GLU A 139 6.21 -0.72 -14.14
CA GLU A 139 6.11 0.67 -14.61
C GLU A 139 4.66 1.05 -14.83
N THR A 140 4.29 2.20 -14.31
CA THR A 140 2.90 2.66 -14.25
C THR A 140 2.78 4.08 -14.79
N SER A 141 1.57 4.44 -15.22
CA SER A 141 1.18 5.83 -15.41
C SER A 141 -0.10 6.11 -14.65
N ALA A 142 0.00 6.89 -13.58
CA ALA A 142 -1.17 7.34 -12.84
C ALA A 142 -2.05 8.27 -13.68
N LYS A 143 -1.46 9.00 -14.63
CA LYS A 143 -2.17 9.89 -15.55
C LYS A 143 -3.09 9.12 -16.51
N ASN A 144 -2.60 8.00 -17.03
CA ASN A 144 -3.28 7.22 -18.06
C ASN A 144 -3.84 5.89 -17.52
N ALA A 145 -3.74 5.66 -16.20
CA ALA A 145 -4.14 4.42 -15.51
C ALA A 145 -3.44 3.15 -16.07
N VAL A 146 -2.23 3.30 -16.63
CA VAL A 146 -1.48 2.18 -17.22
C VAL A 146 -0.89 1.32 -16.11
N ASN A 147 -1.05 0.00 -16.20
CA ASN A 147 -0.47 -1.05 -15.35
C ASN A 147 -0.82 -0.94 -13.84
N ILE A 148 -1.78 -0.09 -13.46
CA ILE A 148 -2.23 0.02 -12.08
C ILE A 148 -2.87 -1.29 -11.61
N GLU A 149 -3.70 -1.90 -12.45
CA GLU A 149 -4.34 -3.19 -12.13
C GLU A 149 -3.31 -4.30 -11.99
N GLU A 150 -2.33 -4.36 -12.89
CA GLU A 150 -1.23 -5.34 -12.88
C GLU A 150 -0.42 -5.26 -11.57
N LEU A 151 -0.11 -4.04 -11.11
CA LEU A 151 0.59 -3.81 -9.86
C LEU A 151 -0.17 -4.42 -8.67
N PHE A 152 -1.47 -4.12 -8.55
CA PHE A 152 -2.29 -4.63 -7.46
C PHE A 152 -2.51 -6.15 -7.54
N GLN A 153 -2.65 -6.70 -8.74
CA GLN A 153 -2.73 -8.14 -8.94
C GLN A 153 -1.42 -8.84 -8.58
N GLY A 154 -0.27 -8.26 -8.94
CA GLY A 154 1.05 -8.75 -8.55
C GLY A 154 1.20 -8.85 -7.03
N ILE A 155 0.83 -7.78 -6.33
CA ILE A 155 0.81 -7.74 -4.86
C ILE A 155 -0.14 -8.81 -4.30
N SER A 156 -1.35 -8.86 -4.83
CA SER A 156 -2.40 -9.78 -4.36
C SER A 156 -1.97 -11.24 -4.41
N ARG A 157 -1.21 -11.64 -5.43
CA ARG A 157 -0.68 -13.01 -5.60
C ARG A 157 0.42 -13.36 -4.61
N GLN A 158 1.15 -12.38 -4.08
CA GLN A 158 2.26 -12.60 -3.16
C GLN A 158 1.87 -12.50 -1.69
N ILE A 159 0.73 -11.89 -1.38
CA ILE A 159 0.24 -11.82 0.00
C ILE A 159 -0.13 -13.24 0.47
N PRO A 160 0.48 -13.73 1.57
CA PRO A 160 0.13 -15.03 2.11
C PRO A 160 -1.34 -15.06 2.55
N PRO A 161 -2.00 -16.22 2.48
CA PRO A 161 -3.35 -16.38 3.01
C PRO A 161 -3.39 -15.95 4.48
N LEU A 162 -4.44 -15.21 4.86
CA LEU A 162 -4.64 -14.86 6.27
C LEU A 162 -4.92 -16.14 7.06
N ASP A 163 -4.07 -16.43 8.04
CA ASP A 163 -4.33 -17.52 8.99
C ASP A 163 -5.60 -17.22 9.78
N PRO A 164 -6.57 -18.14 9.84
CA PRO A 164 -7.81 -17.95 10.58
C PRO A 164 -7.59 -17.67 12.08
N HIS A 165 -6.41 -18.02 12.61
CA HIS A 165 -6.07 -17.89 14.04
C HIS A 165 -5.41 -16.55 14.39
N GLU A 166 -4.87 -15.79 13.44
CA GLU A 166 -4.26 -14.48 13.76
C GLU A 166 -5.28 -13.33 13.93
N ASN A 167 -6.53 -13.56 13.58
CA ASN A 167 -7.59 -12.53 13.67
C ASN A 167 -8.01 -12.15 15.12
N SER A 168 -7.43 -12.77 16.14
CA SER A 168 -7.81 -12.50 17.54
C SER A 168 -6.94 -11.44 18.24
N ASN A 169 -5.79 -11.01 17.67
CA ASN A 169 -4.86 -10.09 18.36
C ASN A 169 -4.58 -8.76 17.66
N ASN A 170 -5.05 -8.53 16.44
CA ASN A 170 -4.88 -7.25 15.76
C ASN A 170 -6.14 -6.37 15.89
N GLY A 171 -6.25 -5.69 17.05
CA GLY A 171 -6.91 -4.40 17.21
C GLY A 171 -8.29 -4.18 16.56
N ALA A 172 -9.14 -5.18 16.47
CA ALA A 172 -10.55 -4.95 16.22
C ALA A 172 -11.13 -4.30 17.49
N ILE A 173 -11.35 -2.99 17.47
CA ILE A 173 -12.17 -2.29 18.47
C ILE A 173 -13.56 -2.91 18.35
N LYS A 174 -13.90 -3.83 19.25
CA LYS A 174 -15.28 -4.24 19.46
C LYS A 174 -16.01 -3.01 19.96
N LEU A 175 -16.77 -2.36 19.10
CA LEU A 175 -17.79 -1.40 19.50
C LEU A 175 -18.77 -2.16 20.41
N GLY A 176 -18.60 -2.00 21.71
CA GLY A 176 -19.49 -2.56 22.69
C GLY A 176 -20.89 -2.03 22.45
N LYS A 177 -21.86 -2.95 22.32
CA LYS A 177 -23.28 -2.60 22.43
C LYS A 177 -23.47 -1.86 23.74
N GLN A 178 -23.77 -0.57 23.67
CA GLN A 178 -24.29 0.17 24.81
C GLN A 178 -25.66 -0.44 25.16
N THR A 179 -25.68 -1.27 26.18
CA THR A 179 -26.93 -1.58 26.89
C THR A 179 -27.30 -0.35 27.71
N SER A 180 -28.31 0.35 27.24
CA SER A 180 -29.00 1.36 28.00
C SER A 180 -29.61 0.74 29.27
N GLN A 181 -28.97 0.88 30.42
CA GLN A 181 -29.67 0.75 31.70
C GLN A 181 -30.05 2.14 32.18
N MET A 182 -31.30 2.42 31.96
CA MET A 182 -32.04 3.48 32.68
C MET A 182 -32.15 3.08 34.15
N GLY A 183 -31.51 3.82 35.03
CA GLY A 183 -31.65 3.68 36.47
C GLY A 183 -31.78 5.07 37.04
N ARG A 184 -33.01 5.55 37.19
CA ARG A 184 -33.36 6.71 37.99
C ARG A 184 -32.98 6.46 39.47
N ARG A 185 -32.38 7.42 40.10
CA ARG A 185 -32.77 7.88 41.45
C ARG A 185 -32.07 9.19 41.78
N CYS A 186 -32.90 10.23 41.91
CA CYS A 186 -32.57 11.43 42.65
C CYS A 186 -32.55 11.14 44.15
N CYS A 187 -31.60 11.69 44.85
CA CYS A 187 -31.78 12.45 46.10
C CYS A 187 -30.62 13.42 46.17
#